data_0105a2140a5ee4075e5d18edb2712021
#
_entry.id   0105a2140a5ee4075e5d18edb2712021
#
_cell.length_a   1.000
_cell.length_b   1.000
_cell.length_c   1.000
_cell.angle_alpha   90.00
_cell.angle_beta   90.00
_cell.angle_gamma   90.00
#
_symmetry.space_group_name_H-M   'P 1'
#
loop_
_entity.id
_entity.type
_entity.pdbx_description
1 polymer ?
#
loop_
_entity_poly.entity_id
_entity_poly.type
_entity_poly.pdbx_seq_one_letter_code
_entity_poly.pdbx_strand_id
1 'polypeptide(L)'
;MPNKKSDVAAKLAYVDKLNAEGFQARITGSPADVTAEKGGETWYFEIKMTRHEDRYFGAATQTEWRQAFKDASHFRFVVVIADEKDEHFRFLEYTPAEFMEFSTIPPFKVYFNIDFTGKQRKRSSGKKKAISLTEENFRQLDESYKALK
;
A
#
# COMPACT_ATOMS: atom_id res chain seq x y z
N MET A 1 10.68 5.32 -8.52
CA MET A 1 10.03 5.18 -7.21
C MET A 1 10.18 6.45 -6.41
N PRO A 2 9.12 6.91 -5.74
CA PRO A 2 9.24 8.01 -4.80
C PRO A 2 10.22 7.61 -3.68
N ASN A 3 11.07 8.52 -3.27
CA ASN A 3 11.93 8.27 -2.13
C ASN A 3 11.15 8.51 -0.82
N LYS A 4 11.73 8.11 0.30
CA LYS A 4 11.09 8.22 1.62
C LYS A 4 10.65 9.64 1.96
N LYS A 5 11.40 10.64 1.52
CA LYS A 5 11.10 12.06 1.75
C LYS A 5 9.85 12.49 0.99
N SER A 6 9.73 12.07 -0.27
CA SER A 6 8.56 12.36 -1.10
C SER A 6 7.29 11.69 -0.57
N ASP A 7 7.43 10.46 -0.08
CA ASP A 7 6.32 9.72 0.52
C ASP A 7 5.78 10.45 1.76
N VAL A 8 6.66 10.95 2.61
CA VAL A 8 6.27 11.74 3.79
C VAL A 8 5.60 13.05 3.38
N ALA A 9 6.13 13.73 2.36
CA ALA A 9 5.54 14.97 1.86
C ALA A 9 4.12 14.76 1.35
N ALA A 10 3.86 13.67 0.64
CA ALA A 10 2.53 13.31 0.16
C ALA A 10 1.56 13.06 1.32
N LYS A 11 2.00 12.35 2.34
CA LYS A 11 1.17 12.08 3.53
C LYS A 11 0.84 13.36 4.29
N LEU A 12 1.81 14.22 4.48
CA LEU A 12 1.60 15.51 5.16
C LEU A 12 0.64 16.41 4.37
N ALA A 13 0.79 16.46 3.05
CA ALA A 13 -0.11 17.24 2.21
C ALA A 13 -1.55 16.74 2.32
N TYR A 14 -1.75 15.44 2.38
CA TYR A 14 -3.08 14.87 2.53
C TYR A 14 -3.66 15.14 3.92
N VAL A 15 -2.84 15.04 4.96
CA VAL A 15 -3.25 15.40 6.33
C VAL A 15 -3.72 16.87 6.38
N ASP A 16 -2.96 17.77 5.76
CA ASP A 16 -3.35 19.19 5.69
C ASP A 16 -4.69 19.37 4.98
N LYS A 17 -4.91 18.65 3.88
CA LYS A 17 -6.18 18.67 3.16
C LYS A 17 -7.34 18.23 4.07
N LEU A 18 -7.18 17.11 4.76
CA LEU A 18 -8.22 16.59 5.66
C LEU A 18 -8.50 17.55 6.81
N ASN A 19 -7.47 18.12 7.40
CA ASN A 19 -7.65 19.09 8.49
C ASN A 19 -8.41 20.34 8.01
N ALA A 20 -8.14 20.80 6.79
CA ALA A 20 -8.87 21.88 6.18
C ALA A 20 -10.35 21.54 5.94
N GLU A 21 -10.68 20.28 5.80
CA GLU A 21 -12.05 19.80 5.61
C GLU A 21 -12.76 19.47 6.93
N GLY A 22 -12.13 19.77 8.06
CA GLY A 22 -12.72 19.57 9.38
C GLY A 22 -12.42 18.27 10.07
N PHE A 23 -11.53 17.46 9.49
CA PHE A 23 -11.04 16.25 10.18
C PHE A 23 -9.95 16.59 11.18
N GLN A 24 -9.75 15.70 12.13
CA GLN A 24 -8.54 15.67 12.96
C GLN A 24 -7.68 14.53 12.43
N ALA A 25 -6.77 14.86 11.52
CA ALA A 25 -5.96 13.89 10.80
C ALA A 25 -4.53 13.86 11.29
N ARG A 26 -3.93 12.67 11.27
CA ARG A 26 -2.54 12.45 11.66
C ARG A 26 -1.94 11.28 10.87
N ILE A 27 -0.63 11.32 10.69
CA ILE A 27 0.09 10.18 10.12
C ILE A 27 0.18 9.09 11.18
N THR A 28 -0.20 7.87 10.77
CA THR A 28 -0.11 6.69 11.64
C THR A 28 0.63 5.59 10.90
N GLY A 29 1.02 4.54 11.36
CA GLY A 29 1.64 3.44 10.61
C GLY A 29 0.67 2.28 10.46
N SER A 30 -0.37 2.27 11.27
CA SER A 30 -1.34 1.18 11.32
C SER A 30 -2.65 1.74 11.88
N PRO A 31 -3.81 1.30 11.38
CA PRO A 31 -4.02 0.29 10.34
C PRO A 31 -3.77 0.81 8.91
N ALA A 32 -3.53 2.11 8.75
CA ALA A 32 -3.25 2.74 7.46
C ALA A 32 -2.27 3.89 7.65
N ASP A 33 -1.85 4.53 6.56
CA ASP A 33 -0.87 5.63 6.60
C ASP A 33 -1.38 6.85 7.36
N VAL A 34 -2.66 7.15 7.23
CA VAL A 34 -3.31 8.31 7.87
C VAL A 34 -4.58 7.85 8.56
N THR A 35 -4.76 8.33 9.78
CA THR A 35 -5.99 8.15 10.53
C THR A 35 -6.60 9.53 10.77
N ALA A 36 -7.91 9.66 10.61
CA ALA A 36 -8.60 10.92 10.78
C ALA A 36 -9.95 10.71 11.46
N GLU A 37 -10.33 11.66 12.30
CA GLU A 37 -11.60 11.62 13.02
C GLU A 37 -12.45 12.82 12.69
N LYS A 38 -13.73 12.57 12.49
CA LYS A 38 -14.71 13.62 12.23
C LYS A 38 -16.10 13.13 12.65
N GLY A 39 -16.82 13.94 13.40
CA GLY A 39 -18.19 13.61 13.78
C GLY A 39 -18.33 12.34 14.60
N GLY A 40 -17.32 11.98 15.39
CA GLY A 40 -17.33 10.77 16.19
C GLY A 40 -16.97 9.51 15.40
N GLU A 41 -16.66 9.63 14.12
CA GLU A 41 -16.25 8.52 13.28
C GLU A 41 -14.76 8.56 12.99
N THR A 42 -14.15 7.37 12.85
CA THR A 42 -12.73 7.24 12.54
C THR A 42 -12.58 6.72 11.11
N TRP A 43 -11.75 7.41 10.33
CA TRP A 43 -11.47 7.11 8.94
C TRP A 43 -10.02 6.73 8.76
N TYR A 44 -9.75 5.85 7.80
CA TYR A 44 -8.41 5.35 7.49
C TYR A 44 -8.11 5.58 6.01
N PHE A 45 -6.89 6.05 5.75
CA PHE A 45 -6.46 6.41 4.39
C PHE A 45 -5.10 5.79 4.12
N GLU A 46 -5.05 4.97 3.08
CA GLU A 46 -3.80 4.38 2.58
C GLU A 46 -3.31 5.21 1.41
N ILE A 47 -2.11 5.76 1.54
CA ILE A 47 -1.57 6.75 0.61
C ILE A 47 -0.65 6.06 -0.40
N LYS A 48 -0.94 6.26 -1.66
CA LYS A 48 -0.12 5.81 -2.79
C LYS A 48 0.30 7.03 -3.58
N MET A 49 1.59 7.21 -3.83
CA MET A 49 2.10 8.40 -4.49
C MET A 49 2.68 8.08 -5.86
N THR A 50 2.46 8.96 -6.82
CA THR A 50 3.05 8.92 -8.15
C THR A 50 3.37 10.34 -8.63
N ARG A 51 4.29 10.45 -9.60
CA ARG A 51 4.54 11.68 -10.34
C ARG A 51 4.03 11.62 -11.77
N HIS A 52 3.45 10.47 -12.17
CA HIS A 52 2.85 10.31 -13.49
C HIS A 52 1.45 10.90 -13.48
N GLU A 53 1.15 11.74 -14.45
CA GLU A 53 -0.17 12.40 -14.54
C GLU A 53 -1.21 11.53 -15.24
N ASP A 54 -0.77 10.61 -16.10
CA ASP A 54 -1.66 9.85 -16.97
C ASP A 54 -2.10 8.52 -16.39
N ARG A 55 -1.23 7.87 -15.65
CA ARG A 55 -1.50 6.56 -15.07
C ARG A 55 -0.56 6.27 -13.91
N TYR A 56 -1.00 5.38 -13.08
CA TYR A 56 -0.17 4.88 -11.99
C TYR A 56 -0.25 3.36 -11.95
N PHE A 57 0.90 2.71 -12.08
CA PHE A 57 1.03 1.27 -11.85
C PHE A 57 1.72 1.07 -10.50
N GLY A 58 1.00 0.49 -9.57
CA GLY A 58 1.50 0.26 -8.23
C GLY A 58 0.93 -1.02 -7.65
N ALA A 59 1.20 -1.26 -6.39
CA ALA A 59 0.74 -2.44 -5.69
C ALA A 59 0.20 -2.07 -4.31
N ALA A 60 -0.84 -2.75 -3.91
CA ALA A 60 -1.30 -2.74 -2.53
C ALA A 60 -1.06 -4.14 -1.97
N THR A 61 -0.53 -4.20 -0.75
CA THR A 61 -0.19 -5.47 -0.11
C THR A 61 -1.45 -6.19 0.37
N GLN A 62 -1.30 -7.47 0.64
CA GLN A 62 -2.37 -8.26 1.24
C GLN A 62 -2.84 -7.65 2.56
N THR A 63 -1.91 -7.16 3.37
CA THR A 63 -2.23 -6.52 4.64
C THR A 63 -3.05 -5.25 4.45
N GLU A 64 -2.69 -4.42 3.47
CA GLU A 64 -3.44 -3.20 3.13
C GLU A 64 -4.87 -3.53 2.69
N TRP A 65 -5.05 -4.52 1.82
CA TRP A 65 -6.38 -4.97 1.40
C TRP A 65 -7.19 -5.55 2.56
N ARG A 66 -6.55 -6.31 3.43
CA ARG A 66 -7.22 -6.87 4.62
C ARG A 66 -7.73 -5.76 5.53
N GLN A 67 -6.92 -4.73 5.75
CA GLN A 67 -7.34 -3.58 6.55
C GLN A 67 -8.49 -2.82 5.87
N ALA A 68 -8.43 -2.68 4.55
CA ALA A 68 -9.47 -1.99 3.79
C ALA A 68 -10.84 -2.65 3.95
N PHE A 69 -10.87 -3.97 4.02
CA PHE A 69 -12.15 -4.70 4.13
C PHE A 69 -12.65 -4.88 5.56
N LYS A 70 -11.86 -4.51 6.57
CA LYS A 70 -12.35 -4.53 7.96
C LYS A 70 -13.46 -3.51 8.20
N ASP A 71 -13.35 -2.35 7.59
CA ASP A 71 -14.37 -1.30 7.64
C ASP A 71 -14.29 -0.48 6.35
N ALA A 72 -14.80 -1.06 5.29
CA ALA A 72 -14.69 -0.48 3.94
C ALA A 72 -15.39 0.88 3.82
N SER A 73 -16.43 1.12 4.61
CA SER A 73 -17.14 2.41 4.59
C SER A 73 -16.29 3.57 5.12
N HIS A 74 -15.30 3.28 5.95
CA HIS A 74 -14.41 4.26 6.56
C HIS A 74 -12.96 4.12 6.11
N PHE A 75 -12.72 3.40 5.03
CA PHE A 75 -11.38 3.22 4.46
C PHE A 75 -11.34 3.79 3.04
N ARG A 76 -10.24 4.48 2.72
CA ARG A 76 -10.00 5.00 1.35
C ARG A 76 -8.57 4.71 0.93
N PHE A 77 -8.42 4.31 -0.32
CA PHE A 77 -7.14 4.36 -1.01
C PHE A 77 -7.01 5.74 -1.64
N VAL A 78 -5.91 6.40 -1.40
CA VAL A 78 -5.69 7.76 -1.91
C VAL A 78 -4.47 7.76 -2.81
N VAL A 79 -4.67 8.10 -4.07
CA VAL A 79 -3.56 8.30 -5.00
C VAL A 79 -3.19 9.77 -4.97
N VAL A 80 -1.97 10.07 -4.58
CA VAL A 80 -1.43 11.42 -4.57
C VAL A 80 -0.52 11.59 -5.77
N ILE A 81 -0.90 12.49 -6.66
CA ILE A 81 -0.12 12.86 -7.82
C ILE A 81 0.66 14.12 -7.48
N ALA A 82 1.98 14.00 -7.41
CA ALA A 82 2.88 15.09 -7.05
C ALA A 82 3.56 15.67 -8.28
N ASP A 83 3.88 16.97 -8.24
CA ASP A 83 4.74 17.58 -9.25
C ASP A 83 6.21 17.19 -9.00
N GLU A 84 7.11 17.62 -9.89
CA GLU A 84 8.53 17.25 -9.81
C GLU A 84 9.21 17.72 -8.52
N LYS A 85 8.72 18.80 -7.94
CA LYS A 85 9.32 19.42 -6.75
C LYS A 85 8.64 19.04 -5.45
N ASP A 86 7.59 18.20 -5.52
CA ASP A 86 6.75 17.83 -4.38
C ASP A 86 6.13 19.05 -3.68
N GLU A 87 5.79 20.08 -4.46
CA GLU A 87 5.18 21.31 -3.97
C GLU A 87 3.68 21.38 -4.23
N HIS A 88 3.20 20.75 -5.31
CA HIS A 88 1.80 20.71 -5.69
C HIS A 88 1.33 19.27 -5.77
N PHE A 89 0.15 19.03 -5.21
CA PHE A 89 -0.41 17.70 -5.10
C PHE A 89 -1.84 17.69 -5.59
N ARG A 90 -2.19 16.63 -6.31
CA ARG A 90 -3.56 16.31 -6.68
C ARG A 90 -3.95 15.00 -6.00
N PHE A 91 -5.16 14.93 -5.48
CA PHE A 91 -5.61 13.79 -4.70
C PHE A 91 -6.77 13.09 -5.38
N LEU A 92 -6.68 11.77 -5.53
CA LEU A 92 -7.75 10.93 -6.02
C LEU A 92 -8.11 9.93 -4.94
N GLU A 93 -9.34 9.97 -4.46
CA GLU A 93 -9.80 9.13 -3.37
C GLU A 93 -10.71 8.01 -3.90
N TYR A 94 -10.47 6.79 -3.48
CA TYR A 94 -11.20 5.62 -3.91
C TYR A 94 -11.68 4.82 -2.71
N THR A 95 -12.94 4.38 -2.74
CA THR A 95 -13.39 3.33 -1.84
C THR A 95 -12.65 2.03 -2.15
N PRO A 96 -12.57 1.07 -1.22
CA PRO A 96 -11.99 -0.24 -1.54
C PRO A 96 -12.62 -0.90 -2.77
N ALA A 97 -13.94 -0.80 -2.92
CA ALA A 97 -14.65 -1.37 -4.07
C ALA A 97 -14.24 -0.71 -5.39
N GLU A 98 -14.14 0.62 -5.41
CA GLU A 98 -13.68 1.37 -6.59
C GLU A 98 -12.24 1.02 -6.96
N PHE A 99 -11.37 0.95 -5.95
CA PHE A 99 -9.96 0.64 -6.16
C PHE A 99 -9.77 -0.78 -6.69
N MET A 100 -10.63 -1.70 -6.24
CA MET A 100 -10.64 -3.08 -6.70
C MET A 100 -10.94 -3.19 -8.20
N GLU A 101 -11.77 -2.30 -8.76
CA GLU A 101 -12.10 -2.30 -10.18
C GLU A 101 -10.88 -2.09 -11.08
N PHE A 102 -9.85 -1.41 -10.57
CA PHE A 102 -8.59 -1.19 -11.28
C PHE A 102 -7.55 -2.27 -11.01
N SER A 103 -7.86 -3.23 -10.16
CA SER A 103 -6.88 -4.15 -9.60
C SER A 103 -6.96 -5.52 -10.28
N THR A 104 -5.81 -6.15 -10.43
CA THR A 104 -5.70 -7.51 -10.96
C THR A 104 -4.75 -8.32 -10.10
N ILE A 105 -4.94 -9.62 -10.08
CA ILE A 105 -4.06 -10.54 -9.35
C ILE A 105 -3.23 -11.28 -10.41
N PRO A 106 -1.94 -10.94 -10.57
CA PRO A 106 -1.08 -11.63 -11.52
C PRO A 106 -0.67 -13.02 -11.01
N PRO A 107 -0.16 -13.89 -11.88
CA PRO A 107 0.46 -15.13 -11.43
C PRO A 107 1.59 -14.85 -10.45
N PHE A 108 1.70 -15.64 -9.40
CA PHE A 108 2.78 -15.46 -8.45
C PHE A 108 4.11 -15.92 -9.02
N LYS A 109 5.19 -15.34 -8.49
CA LYS A 109 6.58 -15.71 -8.81
C LYS A 109 7.30 -16.00 -7.51
N VAL A 110 8.24 -16.94 -7.60
CA VAL A 110 9.14 -17.22 -6.49
C VAL A 110 10.49 -16.62 -6.83
N TYR A 111 11.03 -15.81 -5.94
CA TYR A 111 12.32 -15.16 -6.15
C TYR A 111 13.40 -15.96 -5.42
N PHE A 112 14.56 -16.03 -6.04
CA PHE A 112 15.73 -16.65 -5.43
C PHE A 112 16.91 -15.69 -5.48
N ASN A 113 17.78 -15.83 -4.50
CA ASN A 113 19.05 -15.11 -4.46
C ASN A 113 20.11 -16.10 -4.00
N ILE A 114 21.01 -16.45 -4.91
CA ILE A 114 22.05 -17.45 -4.69
C ILE A 114 23.39 -16.74 -4.74
N ASP A 115 24.20 -16.96 -3.71
CA ASP A 115 25.54 -16.43 -3.63
C ASP A 115 26.53 -17.41 -4.24
N PHE A 116 27.11 -17.09 -5.39
CA PHE A 116 28.07 -17.95 -6.08
C PHE A 116 29.48 -17.93 -5.46
N THR A 117 29.74 -17.08 -4.47
CA THR A 117 31.03 -17.03 -3.81
C THR A 117 31.22 -18.12 -2.75
N GLY A 118 30.22 -18.95 -2.54
CA GLY A 118 30.23 -20.01 -1.54
C GLY A 118 29.90 -19.56 -0.13
N LYS A 119 29.59 -18.28 0.06
CA LYS A 119 29.16 -17.71 1.34
C LYS A 119 27.65 -17.52 1.34
N GLN A 120 26.92 -18.64 1.33
CA GLN A 120 25.47 -18.57 1.35
C GLN A 120 24.99 -17.85 2.61
N ARG A 121 24.38 -16.68 2.41
CA ARG A 121 23.85 -15.90 3.52
C ARG A 121 22.52 -16.47 3.97
N LYS A 122 22.33 -16.51 5.28
CA LYS A 122 21.00 -16.71 5.82
C LYS A 122 20.13 -15.54 5.35
N ARG A 123 18.88 -15.81 5.04
CA ARG A 123 17.95 -14.78 4.65
C ARG A 123 17.89 -13.69 5.70
N SER A 124 17.90 -12.46 5.20
CA SER A 124 17.86 -11.29 6.03
C SER A 124 16.68 -11.31 6.99
N SER A 125 16.95 -10.94 8.24
CA SER A 125 15.96 -10.73 9.27
C SER A 125 15.35 -9.33 9.22
N GLY A 126 15.28 -8.71 8.05
CA GLY A 126 14.71 -7.38 7.89
C GLY A 126 13.25 -7.30 8.36
N LYS A 127 12.73 -6.08 8.51
CA LYS A 127 11.39 -5.81 9.02
C LYS A 127 10.27 -6.52 8.26
N LYS A 128 10.49 -6.84 6.99
CA LYS A 128 9.55 -7.60 6.15
C LYS A 128 10.24 -8.90 5.74
N LYS A 129 10.12 -9.90 6.58
CA LYS A 129 10.70 -11.19 6.28
C LYS A 129 9.98 -11.87 5.14
N ALA A 130 10.73 -12.21 4.10
CA ALA A 130 10.21 -13.11 3.08
C ALA A 130 10.01 -14.49 3.70
N ILE A 131 8.93 -15.14 3.34
CA ILE A 131 8.65 -16.50 3.78
C ILE A 131 9.53 -17.45 2.97
N SER A 132 10.25 -18.33 3.65
CA SER A 132 11.04 -19.37 2.97
C SER A 132 10.11 -20.33 2.25
N LEU A 133 10.47 -20.65 1.01
CA LEU A 133 9.70 -21.58 0.22
C LEU A 133 9.97 -23.02 0.70
N THR A 134 8.89 -23.74 1.00
CA THR A 134 8.91 -25.18 1.25
C THR A 134 7.91 -25.81 0.28
N GLU A 135 8.02 -27.11 0.08
CA GLU A 135 7.06 -27.81 -0.78
C GLU A 135 5.63 -27.65 -0.26
N GLU A 136 5.46 -27.69 1.04
CA GLU A 136 4.14 -27.54 1.67
C GLU A 136 3.54 -26.16 1.43
N ASN A 137 4.29 -25.07 1.69
CA ASN A 137 3.73 -23.75 1.50
C ASN A 137 3.57 -23.37 0.01
N PHE A 138 4.40 -23.95 -0.88
CA PHE A 138 4.17 -23.81 -2.31
C PHE A 138 2.85 -24.46 -2.72
N ARG A 139 2.55 -25.65 -2.22
CA ARG A 139 1.29 -26.33 -2.53
C ARG A 139 0.09 -25.52 -2.09
N GLN A 140 0.15 -24.93 -0.90
CA GLN A 140 -0.91 -24.06 -0.39
C GLN A 140 -1.11 -22.83 -1.27
N LEU A 141 -0.01 -22.18 -1.70
CA LEU A 141 -0.08 -21.02 -2.59
C LEU A 141 -0.67 -21.39 -3.95
N ASP A 142 -0.25 -22.51 -4.51
CA ASP A 142 -0.73 -22.98 -5.80
C ASP A 142 -2.23 -23.29 -5.77
N GLU A 143 -2.70 -23.96 -4.75
CA GLU A 143 -4.11 -24.25 -4.56
C GLU A 143 -4.94 -22.97 -4.38
N SER A 144 -4.45 -22.04 -3.57
CA SER A 144 -5.10 -20.76 -3.37
C SER A 144 -5.21 -19.97 -4.66
N TYR A 145 -4.16 -19.96 -5.47
CA TYR A 145 -4.16 -19.26 -6.75
C TYR A 145 -5.12 -19.90 -7.75
N LYS A 146 -5.15 -21.23 -7.82
CA LYS A 146 -6.08 -21.96 -8.70
C LYS A 146 -7.54 -21.68 -8.37
N ALA A 147 -7.86 -21.52 -7.09
CA ALA A 147 -9.21 -21.21 -6.65
C ALA A 147 -9.72 -19.84 -7.11
N LEU A 148 -8.81 -18.95 -7.53
CA LEU A 148 -9.15 -17.61 -8.04
C LEU A 148 -9.47 -17.57 -9.52
N LYS A 149 -9.24 -18.64 -10.24
CA LYS A 149 -9.50 -18.69 -11.70
C LYS A 149 -10.94 -19.07 -12.01
#